data_15e978ef532727c15454a4dae9c71326
#
_entry.id   15e978ef532727c15454a4dae9c71326
#
_cell.length_a   1.000
_cell.length_b   1.000
_cell.length_c   1.000
_cell.angle_alpha   90.00
_cell.angle_beta   90.00
_cell.angle_gamma   90.00
#
_symmetry.space_group_name_H-M   'P 1'
#
loop_
_entity.id
_entity.type
_entity.pdbx_description
1 polymer ?
#
loop_
_entity_poly.entity_id
_entity_poly.type
_entity_poly.pdbx_seq_one_letter_code
_entity_poly.pdbx_strand_id
1 'polypeptide(L)'
;YGAMVAHAQTIYGQVVDAGEVRVTTDAGTDLTGTVDDREWYQDTGDVSEPGSFSNLPAGEVFTSPSAADGTYVVNGTMMPHGRLDEPLRFEVEDGYVTEISDDEIRSQVEAAAEEVGRDAYTLAELGIGANIGVRDLVGSVLLDEKAAGTVHIALGDNAGIGGDTDAPLHLDGIIREPTVRADGEEVELPR
;
A
#
# COMPACT_ATOMS: atom_id res chain seq x y z
N TYR A 1 -19.06 -8.19 -7.19
CA TYR A 1 -18.74 -6.76 -7.18
C TYR A 1 -19.48 -6.00 -6.07
N GLY A 2 -20.82 -6.11 -5.91
CA GLY A 2 -21.56 -5.34 -4.91
C GLY A 2 -21.05 -5.46 -3.48
N ALA A 3 -20.64 -6.62 -3.02
CA ALA A 3 -20.07 -6.82 -1.69
C ALA A 3 -18.68 -6.17 -1.56
N MET A 4 -17.84 -6.27 -2.58
CA MET A 4 -16.53 -5.64 -2.63
C MET A 4 -16.64 -4.11 -2.56
N VAL A 5 -17.56 -3.50 -3.33
CA VAL A 5 -17.82 -2.06 -3.28
C VAL A 5 -18.27 -1.63 -1.88
N ALA A 6 -19.15 -2.40 -1.23
CA ALA A 6 -19.59 -2.10 0.13
C ALA A 6 -18.44 -2.15 1.15
N HIS A 7 -17.51 -3.11 1.02
CA HIS A 7 -16.32 -3.19 1.86
C HIS A 7 -15.39 -2.00 1.62
N ALA A 8 -15.11 -1.65 0.37
CA ALA A 8 -14.30 -0.47 0.04
C ALA A 8 -14.92 0.82 0.63
N GLN A 9 -16.24 1.00 0.51
CA GLN A 9 -16.94 2.14 1.10
C GLN A 9 -16.88 2.15 2.64
N THR A 10 -16.95 0.97 3.28
CA THR A 10 -16.82 0.85 4.74
C THR A 10 -15.41 1.24 5.20
N ILE A 11 -14.37 0.73 4.54
CA ILE A 11 -12.98 1.11 4.83
C ILE A 11 -12.78 2.61 4.63
N TYR A 12 -13.18 3.12 3.45
CA TYR A 12 -13.06 4.53 3.12
C TYR A 12 -13.70 5.45 4.18
N GLY A 13 -14.91 5.14 4.62
CA GLY A 13 -15.60 5.92 5.65
C GLY A 13 -14.90 5.94 7.01
N GLN A 14 -14.00 5.00 7.28
CA GLN A 14 -13.23 4.94 8.52
C GLN A 14 -11.88 5.67 8.43
N VAL A 15 -11.35 5.88 7.21
CA VAL A 15 -10.00 6.46 7.01
C VAL A 15 -9.99 7.85 6.39
N VAL A 16 -11.06 8.25 5.70
CA VAL A 16 -11.10 9.46 4.86
C VAL A 16 -10.83 10.76 5.62
N ASP A 17 -11.24 10.83 6.88
CA ASP A 17 -11.07 12.03 7.73
C ASP A 17 -9.91 11.87 8.73
N ALA A 18 -9.13 10.76 8.65
CA ALA A 18 -8.04 10.50 9.57
C ALA A 18 -6.83 11.41 9.29
N GLY A 19 -6.17 11.86 10.34
CA GLY A 19 -4.87 12.54 10.26
C GLY A 19 -3.70 11.56 10.19
N GLU A 20 -3.86 10.39 10.81
CA GLU A 20 -2.83 9.37 10.94
C GLU A 20 -3.40 7.96 10.72
N VAL A 21 -2.65 7.13 10.02
CA VAL A 21 -2.95 5.69 9.93
C VAL A 21 -1.74 4.88 10.40
N ARG A 22 -1.97 3.98 11.35
CA ARG A 22 -0.96 3.05 11.87
C ARG A 22 -1.28 1.63 11.47
N VAL A 23 -0.28 0.93 10.94
CA VAL A 23 -0.34 -0.49 10.56
C VAL A 23 0.59 -1.29 11.45
N THR A 24 0.08 -2.35 12.06
CA THR A 24 0.88 -3.28 12.87
C THR A 24 0.61 -4.73 12.49
N THR A 25 1.63 -5.60 12.63
CA THR A 25 1.50 -7.05 12.46
C THR A 25 2.34 -7.81 13.47
N ASP A 26 2.00 -9.07 13.72
CA ASP A 26 2.84 -9.98 14.53
C ASP A 26 4.20 -10.27 13.84
N ALA A 27 4.30 -10.10 12.51
CA ALA A 27 5.53 -10.25 11.76
C ALA A 27 6.54 -9.11 11.97
N GLY A 28 6.13 -8.02 12.64
CA GLY A 28 7.01 -6.92 13.03
C GLY A 28 6.77 -5.61 12.31
N THR A 29 5.69 -5.48 11.53
CA THR A 29 5.26 -4.16 11.03
C THR A 29 4.79 -3.30 12.20
N ASP A 30 5.29 -2.08 12.26
CA ASP A 30 4.81 -0.99 13.08
C ASP A 30 5.16 0.31 12.35
N LEU A 31 4.25 0.73 11.47
CA LEU A 31 4.39 1.87 10.59
C LEU A 31 3.25 2.85 10.82
N THR A 32 3.58 4.12 10.97
CA THR A 32 2.62 5.21 11.05
C THR A 32 2.78 6.13 9.84
N GLY A 33 1.71 6.35 9.10
CA GLY A 33 1.63 7.30 7.99
C GLY A 33 0.80 8.51 8.36
N THR A 34 1.29 9.70 8.06
CA THR A 34 0.53 10.96 8.12
C THR A 34 -0.28 11.09 6.84
N VAL A 35 -1.60 11.23 6.97
CA VAL A 35 -2.54 11.23 5.83
C VAL A 35 -3.51 12.42 5.87
N ASP A 36 -3.31 13.35 6.81
CA ASP A 36 -4.01 14.63 6.81
C ASP A 36 -3.70 15.39 5.51
N ASP A 37 -4.69 16.09 4.98
CA ASP A 37 -4.62 16.78 3.69
C ASP A 37 -4.29 15.88 2.48
N ARG A 38 -4.44 14.54 2.62
CA ARG A 38 -4.27 13.58 1.53
C ARG A 38 -5.63 13.07 1.04
N GLU A 39 -5.73 12.92 -0.27
CA GLU A 39 -6.89 12.31 -0.90
C GLU A 39 -6.83 10.79 -0.75
N TRP A 40 -7.95 10.20 -0.36
CA TRP A 40 -8.15 8.76 -0.37
C TRP A 40 -8.91 8.35 -1.63
N TYR A 41 -8.40 7.35 -2.30
CA TYR A 41 -8.97 6.79 -3.53
C TYR A 41 -9.64 5.45 -3.25
N GLN A 42 -10.64 5.13 -4.07
CA GLN A 42 -11.32 3.84 -4.06
C GLN A 42 -11.27 3.25 -5.47
N ASP A 43 -10.57 2.13 -5.64
CA ASP A 43 -10.68 1.34 -6.87
C ASP A 43 -11.80 0.30 -6.69
N THR A 44 -12.96 0.59 -7.26
CA THR A 44 -14.17 -0.24 -7.13
C THR A 44 -14.55 -0.98 -8.42
N GLY A 45 -13.79 -0.81 -9.50
CA GLY A 45 -14.12 -1.35 -10.81
C GLY A 45 -15.26 -0.60 -11.51
N ASP A 46 -15.70 0.53 -10.97
CA ASP A 46 -16.74 1.35 -11.60
C ASP A 46 -16.14 2.29 -12.63
N VAL A 47 -16.43 2.03 -13.90
CA VAL A 47 -16.03 2.83 -15.05
C VAL A 47 -17.26 3.36 -15.83
N SER A 48 -18.37 3.56 -15.14
CA SER A 48 -19.63 4.02 -15.72
C SER A 48 -19.60 5.48 -16.20
N GLU A 49 -18.74 6.31 -15.60
CA GLU A 49 -18.62 7.71 -15.96
C GLU A 49 -17.57 7.91 -17.08
N PRO A 50 -17.81 8.82 -18.03
CA PRO A 50 -16.83 9.13 -19.08
C PRO A 50 -15.49 9.63 -18.49
N GLY A 51 -14.40 8.93 -18.86
CA GLY A 51 -13.05 9.24 -18.36
C GLY A 51 -12.66 8.52 -17.08
N SER A 52 -13.54 7.70 -16.49
CA SER A 52 -13.21 6.83 -15.38
C SER A 52 -12.17 5.78 -15.79
N PHE A 53 -11.28 5.50 -14.86
CA PHE A 53 -10.28 4.44 -14.97
C PHE A 53 -10.37 3.53 -13.74
N SER A 54 -10.17 2.24 -13.92
CA SER A 54 -10.11 1.26 -12.84
C SER A 54 -9.29 0.04 -13.27
N ASN A 55 -8.68 -0.64 -12.33
CA ASN A 55 -8.04 -1.93 -12.56
C ASN A 55 -9.07 -3.07 -12.53
N LEU A 56 -8.76 -4.16 -13.21
CA LEU A 56 -9.50 -5.43 -13.14
C LEU A 56 -8.51 -6.57 -12.86
N PRO A 57 -8.60 -7.22 -11.69
CA PRO A 57 -9.59 -7.01 -10.63
C PRO A 57 -9.43 -5.67 -9.92
N ALA A 58 -10.52 -5.18 -9.33
CA ALA A 58 -10.60 -4.01 -8.49
C ALA A 58 -10.78 -4.41 -7.02
N GLY A 59 -10.78 -3.46 -6.11
CA GLY A 59 -11.14 -3.66 -4.71
C GLY A 59 -10.04 -3.25 -3.73
N GLU A 60 -9.77 -1.94 -3.67
CA GLU A 60 -8.86 -1.36 -2.69
C GLU A 60 -9.27 0.06 -2.32
N VAL A 61 -8.73 0.52 -1.20
CA VAL A 61 -8.79 1.91 -0.73
C VAL A 61 -7.37 2.34 -0.40
N PHE A 62 -6.89 3.41 -1.00
CA PHE A 62 -5.49 3.78 -0.89
C PHE A 62 -5.27 5.30 -0.86
N THR A 63 -4.11 5.70 -0.38
CA THR A 63 -3.64 7.09 -0.35
C THR A 63 -2.11 7.14 -0.43
N SER A 64 -1.58 8.31 -0.75
CA SER A 64 -0.14 8.60 -0.64
C SER A 64 0.12 9.39 0.64
N PRO A 65 0.73 8.81 1.69
CA PRO A 65 1.05 9.54 2.92
C PRO A 65 1.98 10.74 2.66
N SER A 66 1.82 11.82 3.43
CA SER A 66 2.69 13.00 3.35
C SER A 66 4.00 12.81 4.13
N ALA A 67 3.97 11.93 5.14
CA ALA A 67 5.11 11.47 5.90
C ALA A 67 4.83 10.07 6.44
N ALA A 68 5.86 9.35 6.80
CA ALA A 68 5.73 8.06 7.47
C ALA A 68 6.99 7.75 8.28
N ASP A 69 6.81 7.04 9.40
CA ASP A 69 7.89 6.60 10.27
C ASP A 69 7.62 5.20 10.81
N GLY A 70 8.68 4.40 10.95
CA GLY A 70 8.62 3.07 11.54
C GLY A 70 9.17 1.99 10.63
N THR A 71 8.59 0.80 10.75
CA THR A 71 9.02 -0.39 10.01
C THR A 71 7.83 -1.02 9.31
N TYR A 72 7.99 -1.48 8.07
CA TYR A 72 7.06 -2.44 7.50
C TYR A 72 7.74 -3.72 7.08
N VAL A 73 7.02 -4.83 7.27
CA VAL A 73 7.47 -6.18 6.97
C VAL A 73 6.50 -6.80 5.96
N VAL A 74 7.00 -6.98 4.75
CA VAL A 74 6.26 -7.62 3.66
C VAL A 74 6.34 -9.12 3.86
N ASN A 75 5.21 -9.78 4.10
CA ASN A 75 5.11 -11.21 4.34
C ASN A 75 4.14 -11.93 3.38
N GLY A 76 3.71 -11.26 2.34
CA GLY A 76 2.82 -11.77 1.31
C GLY A 76 3.47 -11.89 -0.04
N THR A 77 3.35 -10.87 -0.86
CA THR A 77 3.85 -10.81 -2.25
C THR A 77 4.63 -9.53 -2.48
N MET A 78 5.72 -9.60 -3.19
CA MET A 78 6.48 -8.45 -3.69
C MET A 78 7.28 -8.82 -4.94
N MET A 79 7.23 -7.97 -5.98
CA MET A 79 8.04 -8.19 -7.16
C MET A 79 9.52 -7.81 -6.91
N PRO A 80 10.50 -8.51 -7.51
CA PRO A 80 10.33 -9.56 -8.53
C PRO A 80 10.10 -10.97 -7.98
N HIS A 81 10.12 -11.16 -6.66
CA HIS A 81 10.06 -12.48 -6.02
C HIS A 81 8.70 -13.18 -6.16
N GLY A 82 7.62 -12.41 -6.38
CA GLY A 82 6.28 -12.94 -6.31
C GLY A 82 5.87 -13.22 -4.86
N ARG A 83 5.23 -14.36 -4.59
CA ARG A 83 4.89 -14.78 -3.23
C ARG A 83 6.15 -15.09 -2.43
N LEU A 84 6.26 -14.48 -1.25
CA LEU A 84 7.45 -14.59 -0.41
C LEU A 84 7.41 -15.83 0.47
N ASP A 85 8.53 -16.55 0.53
CA ASP A 85 8.77 -17.63 1.49
C ASP A 85 9.28 -17.09 2.83
N GLU A 86 10.05 -15.98 2.77
CA GLU A 86 10.59 -15.29 3.93
C GLU A 86 10.19 -13.80 3.90
N PRO A 87 9.84 -13.20 5.06
CA PRO A 87 9.46 -11.79 5.12
C PRO A 87 10.61 -10.85 4.77
N LEU A 88 10.30 -9.74 4.11
CA LEU A 88 11.23 -8.65 3.80
C LEU A 88 10.95 -7.45 4.69
N ARG A 89 12.01 -6.86 5.26
CA ARG A 89 11.93 -5.76 6.20
C ARG A 89 12.42 -4.46 5.58
N PHE A 90 11.68 -3.39 5.86
CA PHE A 90 11.96 -2.03 5.41
C PHE A 90 11.87 -1.06 6.60
N GLU A 91 12.87 -0.21 6.78
CA GLU A 91 12.82 0.89 7.74
C GLU A 91 12.44 2.18 7.04
N VAL A 92 11.65 3.00 7.70
CA VAL A 92 11.13 4.26 7.14
C VAL A 92 11.37 5.39 8.13
N GLU A 93 11.92 6.50 7.64
CA GLU A 93 12.12 7.73 8.39
C GLU A 93 11.67 8.92 7.53
N ASP A 94 10.79 9.76 8.09
CA ASP A 94 10.32 11.00 7.44
C ASP A 94 9.80 10.76 6.01
N GLY A 95 9.05 9.68 5.80
CA GLY A 95 8.45 9.32 4.51
C GLY A 95 9.38 8.68 3.49
N TYR A 96 10.60 8.31 3.89
CA TYR A 96 11.56 7.65 3.00
C TYR A 96 12.04 6.32 3.57
N VAL A 97 12.15 5.32 2.71
CA VAL A 97 12.77 4.04 3.06
C VAL A 97 14.26 4.24 3.25
N THR A 98 14.77 3.91 4.44
CA THR A 98 16.20 4.10 4.80
C THR A 98 16.98 2.80 4.81
N GLU A 99 16.30 1.66 5.05
CA GLU A 99 16.90 0.33 5.00
C GLU A 99 15.98 -0.66 4.27
N ILE A 100 16.57 -1.53 3.45
CA ILE A 100 15.89 -2.59 2.70
C ILE A 100 16.64 -3.89 2.97
N SER A 101 15.99 -4.92 3.52
CA SER A 101 16.65 -6.19 3.88
C SER A 101 17.03 -7.05 2.67
N ASP A 102 16.34 -6.88 1.55
CA ASP A 102 16.54 -7.68 0.33
C ASP A 102 17.51 -6.98 -0.65
N ASP A 103 18.53 -7.72 -1.11
CA ASP A 103 19.57 -7.18 -1.96
C ASP A 103 19.09 -6.87 -3.39
N GLU A 104 18.13 -7.65 -3.91
CA GLU A 104 17.62 -7.45 -5.27
C GLU A 104 16.72 -6.22 -5.35
N ILE A 105 15.82 -6.06 -4.37
CA ILE A 105 14.96 -4.87 -4.28
C ILE A 105 15.81 -3.63 -4.02
N ARG A 106 16.79 -3.71 -3.10
CA ARG A 106 17.72 -2.60 -2.83
C ARG A 106 18.43 -2.16 -4.11
N SER A 107 18.94 -3.12 -4.90
CA SER A 107 19.63 -2.81 -6.15
C SER A 107 18.73 -2.13 -7.19
N GLN A 108 17.43 -2.50 -7.25
CA GLN A 108 16.47 -1.83 -8.13
C GLN A 108 16.21 -0.39 -7.70
N VAL A 109 16.06 -0.15 -6.39
CA VAL A 109 15.85 1.20 -5.84
C VAL A 109 17.10 2.05 -6.01
N GLU A 110 18.29 1.51 -5.78
CA GLU A 110 19.57 2.19 -6.02
C GLU A 110 19.74 2.58 -7.50
N ALA A 111 19.37 1.71 -8.43
CA ALA A 111 19.39 2.01 -9.86
C ALA A 111 18.43 3.15 -10.23
N ALA A 112 17.23 3.18 -9.67
CA ALA A 112 16.30 4.29 -9.84
C ALA A 112 16.85 5.60 -9.21
N ALA A 113 17.53 5.49 -8.07
CA ALA A 113 18.13 6.63 -7.39
C ALA A 113 19.29 7.27 -8.18
N GLU A 114 19.90 6.56 -9.12
CA GLU A 114 20.85 7.17 -10.06
C GLU A 114 20.18 8.23 -10.96
N GLU A 115 18.88 8.09 -11.23
CA GLU A 115 18.11 9.02 -12.06
C GLU A 115 17.44 10.13 -11.24
N VAL A 116 16.76 9.75 -10.13
CA VAL A 116 15.89 10.67 -9.38
C VAL A 116 16.37 10.94 -7.95
N GLY A 117 17.50 10.38 -7.54
CA GLY A 117 18.06 10.59 -6.20
C GLY A 117 17.17 10.00 -5.11
N ARG A 118 16.94 10.78 -4.04
CA ARG A 118 16.17 10.36 -2.86
C ARG A 118 14.71 9.97 -3.18
N ASP A 119 14.15 10.51 -4.24
CA ASP A 119 12.74 10.28 -4.63
C ASP A 119 12.47 8.80 -4.91
N ALA A 120 13.47 8.02 -5.35
CA ALA A 120 13.36 6.57 -5.49
C ALA A 120 13.01 5.84 -4.18
N TYR A 121 13.29 6.44 -3.03
CA TYR A 121 13.05 5.86 -1.70
C TYR A 121 11.75 6.36 -1.05
N THR A 122 10.96 7.16 -1.73
CA THR A 122 9.69 7.69 -1.19
C THR A 122 8.76 6.54 -0.80
N LEU A 123 8.19 6.57 0.42
CA LEU A 123 7.04 5.75 0.75
C LEU A 123 5.84 6.32 0.00
N ALA A 124 5.50 5.67 -1.09
CA ALA A 124 4.62 6.20 -2.12
C ALA A 124 3.13 6.00 -1.82
N GLU A 125 2.80 4.84 -1.26
CA GLU A 125 1.41 4.42 -1.10
C GLU A 125 1.20 3.61 0.18
N LEU A 126 0.03 3.81 0.78
CA LEU A 126 -0.59 2.94 1.78
C LEU A 126 -1.97 2.56 1.26
N GLY A 127 -2.18 1.28 1.01
CA GLY A 127 -3.43 0.76 0.50
C GLY A 127 -3.98 -0.40 1.32
N ILE A 128 -5.29 -0.60 1.24
CA ILE A 128 -6.05 -1.62 1.98
C ILE A 128 -6.89 -2.42 1.00
N GLY A 129 -6.64 -3.72 0.90
CA GLY A 129 -7.40 -4.64 0.06
C GLY A 129 -8.82 -4.87 0.56
N ALA A 130 -9.79 -4.78 -0.35
CA ALA A 130 -11.22 -4.88 -0.07
C ALA A 130 -11.94 -5.99 -0.84
N ASN A 131 -11.25 -6.71 -1.73
CA ASN A 131 -11.87 -7.71 -2.60
C ASN A 131 -11.95 -9.09 -1.95
N ILE A 132 -13.10 -9.43 -1.39
CA ILE A 132 -13.39 -10.74 -0.79
C ILE A 132 -13.38 -11.91 -1.80
N GLY A 133 -13.32 -11.64 -3.09
CA GLY A 133 -13.15 -12.66 -4.13
C GLY A 133 -11.71 -13.11 -4.29
N VAL A 134 -10.74 -12.31 -3.82
CA VAL A 134 -9.31 -12.66 -3.78
C VAL A 134 -9.01 -13.25 -2.40
N ARG A 135 -8.97 -14.58 -2.34
CA ARG A 135 -8.85 -15.31 -1.05
C ARG A 135 -7.44 -15.76 -0.74
N ASP A 136 -6.68 -16.08 -1.78
CA ASP A 136 -5.32 -16.59 -1.67
C ASP A 136 -4.39 -15.69 -2.49
N LEU A 137 -3.24 -15.37 -1.92
CA LEU A 137 -2.20 -14.68 -2.67
C LEU A 137 -1.60 -15.63 -3.71
N VAL A 138 -1.49 -15.15 -4.94
CA VAL A 138 -1.01 -15.93 -6.08
C VAL A 138 0.39 -15.54 -6.54
N GLY A 139 0.99 -14.51 -5.93
CA GLY A 139 2.29 -13.98 -6.31
C GLY A 139 2.24 -12.95 -7.44
N SER A 140 1.06 -12.42 -7.73
CA SER A 140 0.84 -11.30 -8.66
C SER A 140 0.40 -10.09 -7.85
N VAL A 141 1.24 -9.06 -7.78
CA VAL A 141 0.97 -7.84 -7.01
C VAL A 141 -0.37 -7.23 -7.42
N LEU A 142 -0.62 -7.06 -8.72
CA LEU A 142 -1.87 -6.48 -9.24
C LEU A 142 -3.15 -7.16 -8.73
N LEU A 143 -3.09 -8.47 -8.45
CA LEU A 143 -4.20 -9.20 -7.86
C LEU A 143 -4.15 -9.19 -6.34
N ASP A 144 -2.96 -9.42 -5.79
CA ASP A 144 -2.76 -9.68 -4.36
C ASP A 144 -2.96 -8.42 -3.51
N GLU A 145 -2.69 -7.21 -4.04
CA GLU A 145 -2.95 -5.93 -3.39
C GLU A 145 -4.46 -5.68 -3.15
N LYS A 146 -5.33 -6.33 -3.96
CA LYS A 146 -6.78 -6.23 -3.81
C LYS A 146 -7.33 -7.20 -2.76
N ALA A 147 -6.53 -8.17 -2.29
CA ALA A 147 -6.99 -9.22 -1.37
C ALA A 147 -7.59 -8.62 -0.11
N ALA A 148 -8.82 -9.04 0.22
CA ALA A 148 -9.54 -8.52 1.37
C ALA A 148 -8.77 -8.74 2.68
N GLY A 149 -8.64 -7.68 3.48
CA GLY A 149 -7.99 -7.74 4.78
C GLY A 149 -6.46 -7.74 4.73
N THR A 150 -5.85 -7.45 3.58
CA THR A 150 -4.42 -7.13 3.46
C THR A 150 -4.19 -5.63 3.45
N VAL A 151 -2.95 -5.23 3.72
CA VAL A 151 -2.43 -3.89 3.46
C VAL A 151 -1.32 -4.03 2.42
N HIS A 152 -1.14 -3.05 1.57
CA HIS A 152 0.05 -2.92 0.76
C HIS A 152 0.72 -1.56 1.00
N ILE A 153 2.03 -1.58 0.96
CA ILE A 153 2.87 -0.40 1.07
C ILE A 153 3.75 -0.36 -0.18
N ALA A 154 3.72 0.76 -0.90
CA ALA A 154 4.59 0.95 -2.04
C ALA A 154 5.71 1.95 -1.75
N LEU A 155 6.82 1.77 -2.47
CA LEU A 155 7.91 2.75 -2.53
C LEU A 155 8.15 3.21 -3.96
N GLY A 156 8.57 4.47 -4.13
CA GLY A 156 8.90 5.08 -5.41
C GLY A 156 7.91 6.13 -5.88
N ASP A 157 7.36 5.97 -7.09
CA ASP A 157 6.43 6.91 -7.73
C ASP A 157 5.08 7.03 -7.00
N ASN A 158 4.61 8.25 -6.84
CA ASN A 158 3.27 8.55 -6.30
C ASN A 158 2.57 9.72 -6.99
N ALA A 159 3.12 10.22 -8.09
CA ALA A 159 2.57 11.37 -8.82
C ALA A 159 1.14 11.12 -9.33
N GLY A 160 0.80 9.86 -9.65
CA GLY A 160 -0.53 9.46 -10.11
C GLY A 160 -1.58 9.30 -9.02
N ILE A 161 -1.19 9.32 -7.74
CA ILE A 161 -2.03 9.00 -6.59
C ILE A 161 -2.01 10.09 -5.50
N GLY A 162 -1.77 11.32 -5.89
CA GLY A 162 -1.86 12.49 -5.02
C GLY A 162 -0.56 12.89 -4.32
N GLY A 163 0.57 12.25 -4.63
CA GLY A 163 1.90 12.67 -4.22
C GLY A 163 2.60 13.53 -5.27
N ASP A 164 3.81 13.98 -4.95
CA ASP A 164 4.63 14.86 -5.80
C ASP A 164 5.89 14.17 -6.35
N THR A 165 6.07 12.87 -6.07
CA THR A 165 7.24 12.10 -6.48
C THR A 165 7.00 11.44 -7.83
N ASP A 166 7.85 11.76 -8.81
CA ASP A 166 7.94 11.11 -10.12
C ASP A 166 9.21 10.24 -10.15
N ALA A 167 9.05 8.94 -10.09
CA ALA A 167 10.15 7.99 -10.05
C ALA A 167 9.95 6.85 -11.07
N PRO A 168 11.05 6.24 -11.59
CA PRO A 168 10.96 5.21 -12.62
C PRO A 168 10.54 3.83 -12.05
N LEU A 169 10.10 3.76 -10.79
CA LEU A 169 9.61 2.54 -10.17
C LEU A 169 8.45 2.83 -9.23
N HIS A 170 7.58 1.82 -9.05
CA HIS A 170 6.56 1.73 -8.02
C HIS A 170 6.50 0.28 -7.57
N LEU A 171 6.91 0.00 -6.34
CA LEU A 171 7.05 -1.37 -5.83
C LEU A 171 6.17 -1.60 -4.63
N ASP A 172 5.07 -2.34 -4.84
CA ASP A 172 4.14 -2.74 -3.79
C ASP A 172 4.62 -3.99 -3.05
N GLY A 173 4.53 -3.92 -1.73
CA GLY A 173 4.70 -5.05 -0.85
C GLY A 173 3.42 -5.38 -0.10
N ILE A 174 2.91 -6.61 -0.25
CA ILE A 174 1.66 -7.06 0.36
C ILE A 174 1.92 -7.58 1.78
N ILE A 175 1.20 -7.03 2.74
CA ILE A 175 1.27 -7.33 4.17
C ILE A 175 0.02 -8.08 4.58
N ARG A 176 0.19 -9.29 5.11
CA ARG A 176 -0.89 -10.15 5.57
C ARG A 176 -1.17 -9.94 7.05
N GLU A 177 -2.43 -10.19 7.43
CA GLU A 177 -2.90 -10.18 8.81
C GLU A 177 -2.57 -8.86 9.57
N PRO A 178 -2.78 -7.69 8.94
CA PRO A 178 -2.54 -6.41 9.58
C PRO A 178 -3.64 -6.06 10.58
N THR A 179 -3.27 -5.29 11.59
CA THR A 179 -4.19 -4.42 12.33
C THR A 179 -3.96 -2.99 11.86
N VAL A 180 -5.02 -2.34 11.38
CA VAL A 180 -4.99 -0.95 10.92
C VAL A 180 -5.74 -0.09 11.93
N ARG A 181 -5.17 1.07 12.28
CA ARG A 181 -5.83 2.08 13.12
C ARG A 181 -5.78 3.44 12.44
N ALA A 182 -6.92 4.12 12.40
CA ALA A 182 -7.07 5.49 11.94
C ALA A 182 -7.30 6.38 13.17
N ASP A 183 -6.42 7.32 13.45
CA ASP A 183 -6.44 8.18 14.65
C ASP A 183 -6.62 7.39 15.97
N GLY A 184 -6.03 6.19 16.04
CA GLY A 184 -6.08 5.28 17.18
C GLY A 184 -7.27 4.31 17.21
N GLU A 185 -8.31 4.54 16.41
CA GLU A 185 -9.47 3.65 16.29
C GLU A 185 -9.19 2.53 15.28
N GLU A 186 -9.54 1.28 15.64
CA GLU A 186 -9.31 0.12 14.78
C GLU A 186 -10.25 0.13 13.56
N VAL A 187 -9.67 0.03 12.37
CA VAL A 187 -10.38 -0.07 11.10
C VAL A 187 -10.90 -1.50 10.91
N GLU A 188 -12.18 -1.64 10.65
CA GLU A 188 -12.79 -2.94 10.35
C GLU A 188 -12.39 -3.40 8.94
N LEU A 189 -11.57 -4.45 8.87
CA LEU A 189 -11.12 -5.04 7.62
C LEU A 189 -12.02 -6.22 7.22
N PRO A 190 -12.37 -6.37 5.92
CA PRO A 190 -13.10 -7.53 5.44
C PRO A 190 -12.26 -8.82 5.56
N ARG A 191 -12.92 -9.94 5.85
CA ARG A 191 -12.29 -11.25 6.01
C ARG A 191 -12.97 -12.30 5.13
#